data_fddb87929448881838b9cc64db78b6db
#
_entry.id   fddb87929448881838b9cc64db78b6db
#
_cell.length_a   1.000
_cell.length_b   1.000
_cell.length_c   1.000
_cell.angle_alpha   90.00
_cell.angle_beta   90.00
_cell.angle_gamma   90.00
#
_symmetry.space_group_name_H-M   'P 1'
#
loop_
_entity.id
_entity.type
_entity.pdbx_description
1 polymer ?
#
loop_
_entity_poly.entity_id
_entity_poly.type
_entity_poly.pdbx_seq_one_letter_code
_entity_poly.pdbx_strand_id
1 'polypeptide(L)'
;MKKIIAIVVLLLAAHFVSAKDIEITDVITQDDFKEFTKEFGSALLFSPMAPAEPLGITGFDVSLEMVITDISDDKVFWKNMVDDGDPYSFIPVPRLHVQKGLPFNIDVGAMYVAMPDTNIKLWGLEAKYAILEGSMVTPALSVRASYSKLQGVDDINVDTQSLDVLVSKGFLMFTPYAGASLTKINASENSALVTLDDVSETGYRGLAGLQFSPFPLLIINGEISYGETMQYGLKIGFRF
;
A
#
# COMPACT_ATOMS: atom_id res chain seq x y z
N MET A 1 11.73 -24.16 10.59
CA MET A 1 12.59 -23.01 10.88
C MET A 1 13.41 -22.57 9.64
N LYS A 2 14.24 -23.42 9.01
CA LYS A 2 15.06 -23.00 7.84
C LYS A 2 14.26 -22.45 6.64
N LYS A 3 13.05 -22.96 6.37
CA LYS A 3 12.19 -22.49 5.25
C LYS A 3 11.49 -21.16 5.55
N ILE A 4 11.17 -20.87 6.82
CA ILE A 4 10.60 -19.59 7.26
C ILE A 4 11.65 -18.49 7.18
N ILE A 5 12.89 -18.82 7.57
CA ILE A 5 14.05 -17.93 7.44
C ILE A 5 14.33 -17.62 5.96
N ALA A 6 14.15 -18.59 5.05
CA ALA A 6 14.31 -18.35 3.61
C ALA A 6 13.28 -17.38 3.01
N ILE A 7 12.03 -17.42 3.49
CA ILE A 7 10.96 -16.48 3.04
C ILE A 7 11.19 -15.08 3.61
N VAL A 8 11.61 -14.97 4.88
CA VAL A 8 12.02 -13.69 5.48
C VAL A 8 13.28 -13.13 4.79
N VAL A 9 14.21 -13.98 4.40
CA VAL A 9 15.41 -13.60 3.62
C VAL A 9 15.01 -13.18 2.20
N LEU A 10 13.97 -13.77 1.58
CA LEU A 10 13.47 -13.35 0.27
C LEU A 10 12.79 -11.97 0.34
N LEU A 11 12.08 -11.68 1.43
CA LEU A 11 11.50 -10.34 1.69
C LEU A 11 12.59 -9.31 2.06
N LEU A 12 13.67 -9.74 2.69
CA LEU A 12 14.85 -8.90 2.97
C LEU A 12 15.76 -8.75 1.73
N ALA A 13 15.73 -9.67 0.78
CA ALA A 13 16.46 -9.57 -0.48
C ALA A 13 15.87 -8.53 -1.44
N ALA A 14 14.68 -7.99 -1.16
CA ALA A 14 14.16 -6.80 -1.82
C ALA A 14 15.03 -5.53 -1.60
N HIS A 15 16.09 -5.62 -0.81
CA HIS A 15 17.12 -4.59 -0.65
C HIS A 15 17.98 -4.34 -1.91
N PHE A 16 17.77 -5.11 -2.99
CA PHE A 16 18.57 -5.01 -4.23
C PHE A 16 17.80 -4.42 -5.41
N VAL A 17 16.59 -3.92 -5.21
CA VAL A 17 15.98 -3.10 -6.24
C VAL A 17 16.56 -1.69 -6.07
N SER A 18 17.56 -1.37 -6.87
CA SER A 18 18.02 0.01 -7.02
C SER A 18 16.79 0.83 -7.47
N ALA A 19 16.28 1.67 -6.60
CA ALA A 19 15.27 2.62 -7.01
C ALA A 19 15.95 3.56 -8.02
N LYS A 20 15.41 3.64 -9.23
CA LYS A 20 15.83 4.69 -10.16
C LYS A 20 15.36 6.03 -9.57
N ASP A 21 16.20 7.02 -9.64
CA ASP A 21 15.84 8.36 -9.16
C ASP A 21 14.69 8.91 -10.00
N ILE A 22 13.72 9.48 -9.33
CA ILE A 22 12.62 10.20 -9.96
C ILE A 22 13.10 11.64 -10.11
N GLU A 23 13.32 12.06 -11.36
CA GLU A 23 13.72 13.41 -11.71
C GLU A 23 12.70 14.03 -12.67
N ILE A 24 12.28 15.25 -12.35
CA ILE A 24 11.42 16.03 -13.24
C ILE A 24 12.28 16.66 -14.33
N THR A 25 12.04 16.28 -15.58
CA THR A 25 12.72 16.86 -16.73
C THR A 25 12.00 18.11 -17.24
N ASP A 26 12.69 18.96 -17.98
CA ASP A 26 12.14 20.19 -18.57
C ASP A 26 11.14 19.96 -19.72
N VAL A 27 10.97 18.71 -20.16
CA VAL A 27 10.05 18.32 -21.24
C VAL A 27 8.71 17.79 -20.75
N ILE A 28 8.50 17.67 -19.42
CA ILE A 28 7.26 17.15 -18.87
C ILE A 28 6.10 18.16 -19.03
N THR A 29 4.95 17.67 -19.48
CA THR A 29 3.72 18.47 -19.58
C THR A 29 2.83 18.31 -18.35
N GLN A 30 1.86 19.19 -18.16
CA GLN A 30 0.86 19.07 -17.09
C GLN A 30 0.05 17.77 -17.18
N ASP A 31 -0.27 17.33 -18.41
CA ASP A 31 -0.99 16.08 -18.62
C ASP A 31 -0.11 14.86 -18.27
N ASP A 32 1.19 14.88 -18.61
CA ASP A 32 2.13 13.83 -18.21
C ASP A 32 2.26 13.75 -16.69
N PHE A 33 2.38 14.87 -16.00
CA PHE A 33 2.48 14.93 -14.55
C PHE A 33 1.21 14.39 -13.88
N LYS A 34 0.05 14.66 -14.46
CA LYS A 34 -1.23 14.13 -14.00
C LYS A 34 -1.30 12.61 -14.13
N GLU A 35 -0.97 12.04 -15.29
CA GLU A 35 -0.98 10.59 -15.53
C GLU A 35 0.07 9.87 -14.66
N PHE A 36 1.27 10.44 -14.54
CA PHE A 36 2.29 9.96 -13.61
C PHE A 36 1.77 9.93 -12.17
N THR A 37 1.13 11.02 -11.72
CA THR A 37 0.59 11.13 -10.37
C THR A 37 -0.42 10.03 -10.06
N LYS A 38 -1.28 9.65 -11.01
CA LYS A 38 -2.26 8.57 -10.82
C LYS A 38 -1.56 7.23 -10.59
N GLU A 39 -0.63 6.83 -11.45
CA GLU A 39 0.04 5.53 -11.34
C GLU A 39 1.03 5.49 -10.17
N PHE A 40 1.89 6.51 -10.04
CA PHE A 40 2.86 6.58 -8.95
C PHE A 40 2.17 6.71 -7.59
N GLY A 41 1.17 7.58 -7.47
CA GLY A 41 0.38 7.73 -6.26
C GLY A 41 -0.37 6.45 -5.88
N SER A 42 -0.80 5.65 -6.86
CA SER A 42 -1.40 4.33 -6.61
C SER A 42 -0.43 3.40 -5.89
N ALA A 43 0.87 3.42 -6.23
CA ALA A 43 1.90 2.62 -5.55
C ALA A 43 2.10 3.04 -4.08
N LEU A 44 1.80 4.30 -3.75
CA LEU A 44 1.95 4.85 -2.40
C LEU A 44 0.72 4.63 -1.51
N LEU A 45 -0.41 4.17 -2.06
CA LEU A 45 -1.64 3.91 -1.29
C LEU A 45 -1.39 2.90 -0.15
N PHE A 46 -1.92 3.21 1.02
CA PHE A 46 -1.87 2.30 2.16
C PHE A 46 -2.97 1.23 2.04
N SER A 47 -2.68 0.12 1.36
CA SER A 47 -3.58 -1.02 1.19
C SER A 47 -3.90 -1.71 2.52
N PRO A 48 -5.13 -2.26 2.71
CA PRO A 48 -5.55 -2.86 3.96
C PRO A 48 -4.72 -4.07 4.38
N MET A 49 -4.44 -4.98 3.45
CA MET A 49 -3.72 -6.23 3.68
C MET A 49 -4.22 -7.02 4.91
N ALA A 50 -5.53 -6.90 5.19
CA ALA A 50 -6.17 -7.50 6.36
C ALA A 50 -7.68 -7.69 6.15
N PRO A 51 -8.28 -8.73 6.77
CA PRO A 51 -9.73 -8.93 6.81
C PRO A 51 -10.50 -7.81 7.52
N ALA A 52 -11.82 -7.80 7.37
CA ALA A 52 -12.74 -6.85 7.98
C ALA A 52 -12.89 -7.03 9.51
N GLU A 53 -12.59 -8.21 10.04
CA GLU A 53 -12.72 -8.55 11.47
C GLU A 53 -11.86 -7.60 12.33
N PRO A 54 -12.36 -7.15 13.50
CA PRO A 54 -11.57 -6.34 14.42
C PRO A 54 -10.53 -7.20 15.14
N LEU A 55 -9.39 -6.61 15.51
CA LEU A 55 -8.35 -7.27 16.30
C LEU A 55 -8.78 -7.52 17.75
N GLY A 56 -9.73 -6.73 18.25
CA GLY A 56 -10.13 -6.74 19.66
C GLY A 56 -9.14 -5.97 20.57
N ILE A 57 -9.55 -5.70 21.81
CA ILE A 57 -8.82 -4.81 22.73
C ILE A 57 -7.39 -5.28 23.00
N THR A 58 -7.16 -6.58 23.11
CA THR A 58 -5.82 -7.15 23.34
C THR A 58 -5.05 -7.37 22.04
N GLY A 59 -5.73 -7.34 20.89
CA GLY A 59 -5.16 -7.67 19.59
C GLY A 59 -4.08 -6.72 19.15
N PHE A 60 -3.02 -7.29 18.58
CA PHE A 60 -1.87 -6.58 18.05
C PHE A 60 -1.32 -7.35 16.84
N ASP A 61 -0.99 -6.66 15.76
CA ASP A 61 -0.45 -7.23 14.52
C ASP A 61 0.81 -6.48 14.15
N VAL A 62 1.91 -7.18 13.96
CA VAL A 62 3.16 -6.65 13.41
C VAL A 62 3.55 -7.48 12.20
N SER A 63 3.74 -6.84 11.07
CA SER A 63 3.93 -7.53 9.80
C SER A 63 4.90 -6.82 8.88
N LEU A 64 5.54 -7.63 8.04
CA LEU A 64 6.25 -7.18 6.86
C LEU A 64 5.37 -7.43 5.64
N GLU A 65 5.29 -6.44 4.78
CA GLU A 65 4.50 -6.47 3.57
C GLU A 65 5.37 -6.11 2.36
N MET A 66 5.02 -6.69 1.22
CA MET A 66 5.51 -6.29 -0.09
C MET A 66 4.30 -6.01 -0.97
N VAL A 67 4.20 -4.82 -1.50
CA VAL A 67 3.20 -4.46 -2.51
C VAL A 67 3.93 -4.14 -3.80
N ILE A 68 3.52 -4.79 -4.87
CA ILE A 68 4.03 -4.60 -6.23
C ILE A 68 2.92 -3.95 -7.03
N THR A 69 3.20 -2.80 -7.63
CA THR A 69 2.28 -2.05 -8.47
C THR A 69 2.77 -2.09 -9.89
N ASP A 70 1.97 -2.61 -10.81
CA ASP A 70 2.27 -2.57 -12.24
C ASP A 70 2.16 -1.11 -12.72
N ILE A 71 3.07 -0.68 -13.59
CA ILE A 71 3.05 0.64 -14.21
C ILE A 71 3.17 0.55 -15.71
N SER A 72 2.76 1.61 -16.40
CA SER A 72 2.80 1.72 -17.87
C SER A 72 4.17 2.25 -18.32
N ASP A 73 5.23 1.43 -18.16
CA ASP A 73 6.63 1.79 -18.43
C ASP A 73 6.89 2.20 -19.89
N ASP A 74 6.05 1.81 -20.83
CA ASP A 74 6.12 2.21 -22.23
C ASP A 74 5.67 3.65 -22.50
N LYS A 75 4.98 4.28 -21.55
CA LYS A 75 4.41 5.61 -21.69
C LYS A 75 5.44 6.72 -21.55
N VAL A 76 5.21 7.80 -22.29
CA VAL A 76 6.10 8.96 -22.34
C VAL A 76 6.26 9.61 -20.98
N PHE A 77 5.17 9.70 -20.21
CA PHE A 77 5.23 10.34 -18.90
C PHE A 77 6.13 9.58 -17.91
N TRP A 78 6.23 8.23 -17.97
CA TRP A 78 7.19 7.50 -17.15
C TRP A 78 8.63 7.71 -17.62
N LYS A 79 8.86 7.70 -18.94
CA LYS A 79 10.19 7.89 -19.52
C LYS A 79 10.78 9.29 -19.23
N ASN A 80 9.90 10.29 -19.11
CA ASN A 80 10.28 11.66 -18.79
C ASN A 80 10.48 11.90 -17.28
N MET A 81 10.15 10.92 -16.43
CA MET A 81 10.24 11.03 -14.97
C MET A 81 11.32 10.12 -14.36
N VAL A 82 12.14 9.47 -15.20
CA VAL A 82 13.23 8.59 -14.77
C VAL A 82 14.51 9.00 -15.49
N ASP A 83 15.60 9.15 -14.75
CA ASP A 83 16.90 9.70 -15.20
C ASP A 83 17.39 9.12 -16.55
N ASP A 84 17.33 7.80 -16.74
CA ASP A 84 17.81 7.17 -17.99
C ASP A 84 16.69 6.88 -19.02
N GLY A 85 15.45 7.31 -18.76
CA GLY A 85 14.30 7.11 -19.65
C GLY A 85 13.86 5.65 -19.82
N ASP A 86 14.31 4.74 -18.93
CA ASP A 86 14.02 3.31 -18.97
C ASP A 86 13.42 2.85 -17.61
N PRO A 87 12.15 3.19 -17.31
CA PRO A 87 11.49 2.81 -16.06
C PRO A 87 11.30 1.30 -15.97
N TYR A 88 11.28 0.76 -14.75
CA TYR A 88 10.85 -0.63 -14.54
C TYR A 88 9.36 -0.75 -14.78
N SER A 89 8.87 -1.93 -15.18
CA SER A 89 7.44 -2.19 -15.40
C SER A 89 6.61 -2.29 -14.11
N PHE A 90 7.23 -2.18 -12.94
CA PHE A 90 6.56 -2.26 -11.66
C PHE A 90 7.31 -1.50 -10.56
N ILE A 91 6.57 -1.07 -9.53
CA ILE A 91 7.11 -0.42 -8.33
C ILE A 91 6.90 -1.35 -7.13
N PRO A 92 7.98 -1.90 -6.53
CA PRO A 92 7.90 -2.66 -5.29
C PRO A 92 7.95 -1.72 -4.08
N VAL A 93 7.04 -1.88 -3.14
CA VAL A 93 7.00 -1.11 -1.89
C VAL A 93 7.04 -2.07 -0.71
N PRO A 94 8.24 -2.35 -0.15
CA PRO A 94 8.37 -3.11 1.09
C PRO A 94 8.01 -2.21 2.27
N ARG A 95 7.17 -2.68 3.20
CA ARG A 95 6.73 -1.89 4.34
C ARG A 95 6.63 -2.70 5.63
N LEU A 96 6.93 -2.04 6.74
CA LEU A 96 6.60 -2.51 8.07
C LEU A 96 5.20 -1.97 8.40
N HIS A 97 4.30 -2.84 8.83
CA HIS A 97 2.94 -2.49 9.20
C HIS A 97 2.65 -2.98 10.62
N VAL A 98 2.08 -2.09 11.43
CA VAL A 98 1.70 -2.37 12.82
C VAL A 98 0.26 -1.94 13.01
N GLN A 99 -0.56 -2.83 13.60
CA GLN A 99 -1.95 -2.53 13.95
C GLN A 99 -2.22 -2.85 15.41
N LYS A 100 -3.11 -2.09 16.03
CA LYS A 100 -3.57 -2.27 17.40
C LYS A 100 -5.10 -2.18 17.49
N GLY A 101 -5.71 -3.22 18.05
CA GLY A 101 -7.12 -3.20 18.38
C GLY A 101 -7.40 -2.35 19.63
N LEU A 102 -8.46 -1.58 19.56
CA LEU A 102 -8.97 -0.69 20.62
C LEU A 102 -10.37 -1.12 21.04
N PRO A 103 -10.93 -0.58 22.15
CA PRO A 103 -12.35 -0.75 22.47
C PRO A 103 -13.27 -0.34 21.32
N PHE A 104 -14.50 -0.84 21.33
CA PHE A 104 -15.57 -0.48 20.39
C PHE A 104 -15.30 -0.90 18.93
N ASN A 105 -14.57 -2.02 18.74
CA ASN A 105 -14.28 -2.60 17.42
C ASN A 105 -13.49 -1.67 16.48
N ILE A 106 -12.68 -0.82 17.09
CA ILE A 106 -11.78 0.08 16.37
C ILE A 106 -10.39 -0.55 16.34
N ASP A 107 -9.74 -0.55 15.19
CA ASP A 107 -8.32 -0.82 15.04
C ASP A 107 -7.64 0.43 14.49
N VAL A 108 -6.44 0.72 14.99
CA VAL A 108 -5.56 1.76 14.44
C VAL A 108 -4.27 1.13 13.99
N GLY A 109 -3.66 1.70 12.97
CA GLY A 109 -2.42 1.16 12.44
C GLY A 109 -1.51 2.23 11.85
N ALA A 110 -0.27 1.84 11.65
CA ALA A 110 0.74 2.65 10.98
C ALA A 110 1.61 1.78 10.09
N MET A 111 2.03 2.33 8.95
CA MET A 111 3.05 1.74 8.10
C MET A 111 4.25 2.65 7.98
N TYR A 112 5.41 2.03 7.72
CA TYR A 112 6.66 2.74 7.48
C TYR A 112 7.50 2.01 6.43
N VAL A 113 8.05 2.78 5.52
CA VAL A 113 9.01 2.37 4.49
C VAL A 113 10.22 3.29 4.59
N ALA A 114 11.40 2.73 4.51
CA ALA A 114 12.64 3.48 4.28
C ALA A 114 13.41 2.77 3.18
N MET A 115 13.80 3.50 2.14
CA MET A 115 14.64 2.95 1.10
C MET A 115 16.11 3.09 1.52
N PRO A 116 16.89 1.97 1.56
CA PRO A 116 18.30 2.02 1.88
C PRO A 116 19.05 2.94 0.91
N ASP A 117 20.08 3.60 1.43
CA ASP A 117 20.98 4.48 0.67
C ASP A 117 20.31 5.71 0.01
N THR A 118 19.07 6.01 0.39
CA THR A 118 18.31 7.18 -0.06
C THR A 118 17.68 7.93 1.12
N ASN A 119 17.18 9.15 0.86
CA ASN A 119 16.38 9.91 1.83
C ASN A 119 14.87 9.55 1.75
N ILE A 120 14.48 8.69 0.81
CA ILE A 120 13.08 8.36 0.51
C ILE A 120 12.46 7.57 1.66
N LYS A 121 11.36 8.10 2.18
CA LYS A 121 10.55 7.50 3.24
C LYS A 121 9.08 7.59 2.87
N LEU A 122 8.33 6.54 3.15
CA LEU A 122 6.87 6.56 3.07
C LEU A 122 6.33 6.14 4.44
N TRP A 123 5.44 6.93 4.99
CA TRP A 123 4.72 6.58 6.20
C TRP A 123 3.22 6.71 5.98
N GLY A 124 2.45 5.97 6.76
CA GLY A 124 0.99 6.03 6.69
C GLY A 124 0.35 5.70 8.02
N LEU A 125 -0.87 6.18 8.18
CA LEU A 125 -1.74 5.90 9.32
C LEU A 125 -3.08 5.37 8.82
N GLU A 126 -3.71 4.54 9.64
CA GLU A 126 -5.05 4.03 9.36
C GLU A 126 -5.90 3.94 10.62
N ALA A 127 -7.20 3.99 10.41
CA ALA A 127 -8.21 3.64 11.39
C ALA A 127 -9.29 2.78 10.72
N LYS A 128 -9.63 1.65 11.32
CA LYS A 128 -10.67 0.72 10.86
C LYS A 128 -11.73 0.59 11.95
N TYR A 129 -12.99 0.60 11.56
CA TYR A 129 -14.13 0.35 12.42
C TYR A 129 -14.93 -0.84 11.89
N ALA A 130 -15.05 -1.91 12.68
CA ALA A 130 -15.87 -3.05 12.32
C ALA A 130 -17.35 -2.77 12.69
N ILE A 131 -18.17 -2.58 11.67
CA ILE A 131 -19.62 -2.42 11.79
C ILE A 131 -20.26 -3.73 12.21
N LEU A 132 -19.76 -4.84 11.64
CA LEU A 132 -20.09 -6.20 12.00
C LEU A 132 -18.80 -6.95 12.30
N GLU A 133 -18.67 -7.48 13.51
CA GLU A 133 -17.47 -8.21 13.94
C GLU A 133 -17.26 -9.54 13.20
N GLY A 134 -18.35 -10.08 12.66
CA GLY A 134 -18.35 -11.42 12.12
C GLY A 134 -18.52 -12.51 13.19
N SER A 135 -18.87 -13.69 12.77
CA SER A 135 -19.00 -14.88 13.61
C SER A 135 -18.82 -16.14 12.77
N MET A 136 -18.99 -17.31 13.36
CA MET A 136 -18.99 -18.56 12.58
C MET A 136 -20.10 -18.59 11.51
N VAL A 137 -21.19 -17.83 11.68
CA VAL A 137 -22.33 -17.80 10.76
C VAL A 137 -22.37 -16.53 9.91
N THR A 138 -22.07 -15.37 10.50
CA THR A 138 -22.16 -14.05 9.84
C THR A 138 -20.82 -13.56 9.34
N PRO A 139 -20.75 -12.86 8.19
CA PRO A 139 -19.53 -12.17 7.76
C PRO A 139 -19.22 -10.97 8.66
N ALA A 140 -17.97 -10.55 8.66
CA ALA A 140 -17.55 -9.27 9.18
C ALA A 140 -17.70 -8.19 8.10
N LEU A 141 -17.96 -6.94 8.52
CA LEU A 141 -18.03 -5.76 7.68
C LEU A 141 -17.33 -4.61 8.38
N SER A 142 -16.44 -3.94 7.70
CA SER A 142 -15.74 -2.78 8.26
C SER A 142 -15.63 -1.62 7.26
N VAL A 143 -15.45 -0.42 7.81
CA VAL A 143 -14.96 0.74 7.08
C VAL A 143 -13.58 1.09 7.59
N ARG A 144 -12.70 1.54 6.70
CA ARG A 144 -11.33 1.91 7.03
C ARG A 144 -10.98 3.20 6.30
N ALA A 145 -10.39 4.14 7.03
CA ALA A 145 -9.76 5.32 6.46
C ALA A 145 -8.24 5.19 6.59
N SER A 146 -7.51 5.60 5.57
CA SER A 146 -6.05 5.63 5.62
C SER A 146 -5.49 6.89 4.96
N TYR A 147 -4.29 7.25 5.38
CA TYR A 147 -3.48 8.33 4.85
C TYR A 147 -2.05 7.85 4.70
N SER A 148 -1.38 8.24 3.61
CA SER A 148 0.06 8.04 3.47
C SER A 148 0.73 9.28 2.88
N LYS A 149 2.03 9.44 3.17
CA LYS A 149 2.82 10.57 2.69
C LYS A 149 4.24 10.14 2.35
N LEU A 150 4.66 10.50 1.13
CA LEU A 150 6.03 10.38 0.66
C LEU A 150 6.88 11.53 1.20
N GLN A 151 8.13 11.25 1.54
CA GLN A 151 9.12 12.23 2.01
C GLN A 151 10.49 11.89 1.45
N GLY A 152 11.35 12.90 1.30
CA GLY A 152 12.74 12.74 0.87
C GLY A 152 12.92 12.62 -0.63
N VAL A 153 11.94 13.03 -1.43
CA VAL A 153 12.04 13.34 -2.85
C VAL A 153 11.94 14.85 -2.96
N ASP A 154 12.95 15.49 -3.51
CA ASP A 154 13.05 16.97 -3.50
C ASP A 154 12.09 17.61 -4.50
N ASP A 155 11.92 17.00 -5.67
CA ASP A 155 11.17 17.55 -6.80
C ASP A 155 9.65 17.33 -6.72
N ILE A 156 9.18 16.42 -5.85
CA ILE A 156 7.77 16.09 -5.78
C ILE A 156 7.31 15.76 -4.35
N ASN A 157 6.17 16.30 -3.97
CA ASN A 157 5.45 15.88 -2.77
C ASN A 157 4.22 15.09 -3.18
N VAL A 158 4.02 13.92 -2.57
CA VAL A 158 2.82 13.09 -2.81
C VAL A 158 2.24 12.65 -1.48
N ASP A 159 0.93 12.83 -1.34
CA ASP A 159 0.15 12.21 -0.27
C ASP A 159 -1.08 11.51 -0.83
N THR A 160 -1.52 10.47 -0.13
CA THR A 160 -2.68 9.69 -0.52
C THR A 160 -3.65 9.52 0.63
N GLN A 161 -4.92 9.38 0.28
CA GLN A 161 -6.00 9.09 1.22
C GLN A 161 -6.85 7.97 0.64
N SER A 162 -7.36 7.08 1.48
CA SER A 162 -8.39 6.14 1.05
C SER A 162 -9.48 5.95 2.10
N LEU A 163 -10.67 5.64 1.61
CA LEU A 163 -11.80 5.19 2.38
C LEU A 163 -12.23 3.83 1.81
N ASP A 164 -12.07 2.79 2.61
CA ASP A 164 -12.32 1.41 2.20
C ASP A 164 -13.55 0.85 2.89
N VAL A 165 -14.32 0.03 2.19
CA VAL A 165 -15.34 -0.85 2.75
C VAL A 165 -14.88 -2.28 2.52
N LEU A 166 -14.78 -3.06 3.59
CA LEU A 166 -14.25 -4.42 3.57
C LEU A 166 -15.29 -5.40 4.09
N VAL A 167 -15.37 -6.57 3.47
CA VAL A 167 -16.13 -7.71 3.94
C VAL A 167 -15.21 -8.92 4.03
N SER A 168 -15.35 -9.73 5.08
CA SER A 168 -14.58 -10.95 5.24
C SER A 168 -15.38 -12.06 5.91
N LYS A 169 -14.91 -13.30 5.73
CA LYS A 169 -15.52 -14.47 6.37
C LYS A 169 -14.44 -15.50 6.72
N GLY A 170 -14.25 -15.75 8.00
CA GLY A 170 -13.34 -16.79 8.48
C GLY A 170 -13.85 -18.22 8.23
N PHE A 171 -12.98 -19.10 7.73
CA PHE A 171 -13.18 -20.53 7.54
C PHE A 171 -11.96 -21.29 8.05
N LEU A 172 -12.01 -21.79 9.28
CA LEU A 172 -10.88 -22.46 9.92
C LEU A 172 -9.62 -21.56 9.91
N MET A 173 -8.61 -21.95 9.12
CA MET A 173 -7.36 -21.22 8.98
C MET A 173 -7.34 -20.22 7.82
N PHE A 174 -8.42 -20.13 7.05
CA PHE A 174 -8.51 -19.22 5.90
C PHE A 174 -9.57 -18.15 6.15
N THR A 175 -9.24 -16.91 5.84
CA THR A 175 -10.19 -15.79 5.89
C THR A 175 -10.11 -15.02 4.56
N PRO A 176 -10.95 -15.40 3.56
CA PRO A 176 -11.12 -14.57 2.37
C PRO A 176 -11.76 -13.24 2.75
N TYR A 177 -11.33 -12.20 2.04
CA TYR A 177 -11.90 -10.86 2.15
C TYR A 177 -11.93 -10.16 0.79
N ALA A 178 -12.82 -9.20 0.68
CA ALA A 178 -12.93 -8.34 -0.48
C ALA A 178 -13.36 -6.94 -0.06
N GLY A 179 -13.14 -5.96 -0.91
CA GLY A 179 -13.52 -4.60 -0.63
C GLY A 179 -13.51 -3.68 -1.83
N ALA A 180 -13.98 -2.48 -1.58
CA ALA A 180 -13.90 -1.37 -2.52
C ALA A 180 -13.40 -0.12 -1.79
N SER A 181 -12.61 0.68 -2.49
CA SER A 181 -11.97 1.88 -1.98
C SER A 181 -12.32 3.09 -2.84
N LEU A 182 -12.56 4.21 -2.18
CA LEU A 182 -12.46 5.54 -2.77
C LEU A 182 -11.07 6.08 -2.42
N THR A 183 -10.30 6.47 -3.42
CA THR A 183 -8.92 6.94 -3.25
C THR A 183 -8.78 8.39 -3.68
N LYS A 184 -7.94 9.13 -3.01
CA LYS A 184 -7.53 10.48 -3.39
C LYS A 184 -6.01 10.58 -3.33
N ILE A 185 -5.42 11.07 -4.41
CA ILE A 185 -3.97 11.25 -4.56
C ILE A 185 -3.74 12.74 -4.82
N ASN A 186 -2.89 13.36 -4.03
CA ASN A 186 -2.46 14.73 -4.23
C ASN A 186 -0.96 14.73 -4.51
N ALA A 187 -0.55 15.49 -5.53
CA ALA A 187 0.85 15.71 -5.85
C ALA A 187 1.10 17.18 -6.13
N SER A 188 2.23 17.68 -5.65
CA SER A 188 2.74 19.02 -5.99
C SER A 188 4.18 18.90 -6.45
N GLU A 189 4.50 19.68 -7.47
CA GLU A 189 5.83 19.80 -8.04
C GLU A 189 6.61 20.88 -7.27
N ASN A 190 7.91 20.65 -7.03
CA ASN A 190 8.81 21.59 -6.35
C ASN A 190 10.14 21.79 -7.10
N SER A 191 10.27 21.29 -8.34
CA SER A 191 11.46 21.41 -9.15
C SER A 191 11.72 22.88 -9.53
N ALA A 192 12.97 23.25 -9.73
CA ALA A 192 13.35 24.55 -10.28
C ALA A 192 13.29 24.60 -11.82
N LEU A 193 13.04 23.47 -12.48
CA LEU A 193 13.13 23.32 -13.94
C LEU A 193 11.82 23.65 -14.65
N VAL A 194 10.68 23.35 -14.00
CA VAL A 194 9.34 23.52 -14.57
C VAL A 194 8.43 24.18 -13.54
N THR A 195 7.29 24.64 -13.99
CA THR A 195 6.21 25.10 -13.10
C THR A 195 4.93 24.40 -13.54
N LEU A 196 4.49 23.45 -12.73
CA LEU A 196 3.27 22.67 -12.95
C LEU A 196 2.25 23.00 -11.87
N ASP A 197 0.98 22.93 -12.21
CA ASP A 197 -0.11 23.07 -11.23
C ASP A 197 -0.20 21.81 -10.36
N ASP A 198 -0.61 22.00 -9.10
CA ASP A 198 -0.91 20.91 -8.19
C ASP A 198 -1.97 19.96 -8.77
N VAL A 199 -1.74 18.67 -8.62
CA VAL A 199 -2.64 17.62 -9.10
C VAL A 199 -3.38 16.98 -7.92
N SER A 200 -4.69 16.84 -8.05
CA SER A 200 -5.55 16.13 -7.09
C SER A 200 -6.47 15.18 -7.84
N GLU A 201 -6.20 13.89 -7.78
CA GLU A 201 -6.94 12.86 -8.49
C GLU A 201 -7.75 11.99 -7.53
N THR A 202 -8.99 11.69 -7.90
CA THR A 202 -9.88 10.80 -7.17
C THR A 202 -10.16 9.57 -8.02
N GLY A 203 -9.99 8.39 -7.43
CA GLY A 203 -10.19 7.12 -8.12
C GLY A 203 -10.97 6.12 -7.27
N TYR A 204 -11.27 4.99 -7.89
CA TYR A 204 -11.90 3.84 -7.24
C TYR A 204 -10.99 2.63 -7.40
N ARG A 205 -10.95 1.78 -6.38
CA ARG A 205 -10.18 0.54 -6.39
C ARG A 205 -11.04 -0.59 -5.82
N GLY A 206 -11.08 -1.72 -6.52
CA GLY A 206 -11.58 -2.99 -5.99
C GLY A 206 -10.43 -3.83 -5.46
N LEU A 207 -10.64 -4.59 -4.40
CA LEU A 207 -9.62 -5.49 -3.85
C LEU A 207 -10.22 -6.83 -3.42
N ALA A 208 -9.39 -7.86 -3.45
CA ALA A 208 -9.71 -9.17 -2.91
C ALA A 208 -8.44 -9.80 -2.33
N GLY A 209 -8.58 -10.50 -1.22
CA GLY A 209 -7.45 -11.12 -0.55
C GLY A 209 -7.85 -12.37 0.22
N LEU A 210 -6.82 -13.07 0.67
CA LEU A 210 -6.94 -14.26 1.49
C LEU A 210 -5.92 -14.20 2.62
N GLN A 211 -6.40 -14.28 3.86
CA GLN A 211 -5.54 -14.51 5.00
C GLN A 211 -5.46 -16.01 5.29
N PHE A 212 -4.27 -16.51 5.51
CA PHE A 212 -3.96 -17.85 5.96
C PHE A 212 -3.27 -17.81 7.33
N SER A 213 -3.87 -18.47 8.33
CA SER A 213 -3.38 -18.51 9.71
C SER A 213 -3.09 -19.96 10.10
N PRO A 214 -1.93 -20.52 9.69
CA PRO A 214 -1.63 -21.95 9.88
C PRO A 214 -1.37 -22.32 11.34
N PHE A 215 -0.96 -21.36 12.15
CA PHE A 215 -0.69 -21.53 13.58
C PHE A 215 -1.23 -20.31 14.34
N PRO A 216 -1.50 -20.44 15.64
CA PRO A 216 -1.72 -19.29 16.49
C PRO A 216 -0.57 -18.29 16.31
N LEU A 217 -0.90 -17.01 16.21
CA LEU A 217 0.02 -15.88 16.05
C LEU A 217 0.56 -15.66 14.63
N LEU A 218 0.76 -16.65 13.77
CA LEU A 218 1.29 -16.43 12.42
C LEU A 218 0.17 -16.14 11.43
N ILE A 219 0.30 -15.06 10.69
CA ILE A 219 -0.59 -14.71 9.58
C ILE A 219 0.20 -14.51 8.29
N ILE A 220 -0.39 -14.97 7.19
CA ILE A 220 0.11 -14.76 5.83
C ILE A 220 -1.08 -14.26 5.01
N ASN A 221 -0.95 -13.11 4.37
CA ASN A 221 -2.01 -12.55 3.52
C ASN A 221 -1.51 -12.38 2.09
N GLY A 222 -2.34 -12.77 1.13
CA GLY A 222 -2.21 -12.36 -0.26
C GLY A 222 -3.37 -11.45 -0.64
N GLU A 223 -3.09 -10.35 -1.32
CA GLU A 223 -4.10 -9.40 -1.79
C GLU A 223 -3.81 -9.00 -3.22
N ILE A 224 -4.86 -8.90 -4.03
CA ILE A 224 -4.83 -8.28 -5.34
C ILE A 224 -5.79 -7.09 -5.33
N SER A 225 -5.43 -6.01 -5.98
CA SER A 225 -6.33 -4.89 -6.16
C SER A 225 -6.17 -4.28 -7.55
N TYR A 226 -7.26 -3.71 -8.05
CA TYR A 226 -7.34 -3.04 -9.34
C TYR A 226 -8.09 -1.72 -9.22
N GLY A 227 -7.51 -0.70 -9.76
CA GLY A 227 -8.04 0.66 -9.86
C GLY A 227 -7.42 1.33 -11.07
N GLU A 228 -6.59 2.35 -10.86
CA GLU A 228 -5.77 2.92 -11.92
C GLU A 228 -4.75 1.90 -12.46
N THR A 229 -4.15 1.14 -11.54
CA THR A 229 -3.16 0.10 -11.84
C THR A 229 -3.53 -1.21 -11.14
N MET A 230 -2.92 -2.31 -11.58
CA MET A 230 -2.98 -3.59 -10.86
C MET A 230 -1.93 -3.62 -9.75
N GLN A 231 -2.32 -4.12 -8.58
CA GLN A 231 -1.42 -4.29 -7.45
C GLN A 231 -1.50 -5.70 -6.87
N TYR A 232 -0.36 -6.20 -6.42
CA TYR A 232 -0.22 -7.50 -5.78
C TYR A 232 0.45 -7.31 -4.43
N GLY A 233 -0.18 -7.77 -3.37
CA GLY A 233 0.33 -7.67 -2.01
C GLY A 233 0.60 -9.03 -1.38
N LEU A 234 1.71 -9.13 -0.66
CA LEU A 234 2.04 -10.24 0.21
C LEU A 234 2.39 -9.69 1.60
N LYS A 235 1.78 -10.24 2.63
CA LYS A 235 2.02 -9.89 4.05
C LYS A 235 2.38 -11.14 4.83
N ILE A 236 3.37 -11.03 5.70
CA ILE A 236 3.70 -12.04 6.71
C ILE A 236 3.83 -11.32 8.04
N GLY A 237 3.12 -11.78 9.05
CA GLY A 237 3.07 -11.10 10.34
C GLY A 237 2.76 -12.01 11.52
N PHE A 238 2.88 -11.39 12.67
CA PHE A 238 2.48 -11.98 13.94
C PHE A 238 1.34 -11.19 14.53
N ARG A 239 0.27 -11.92 14.88
CA ARG A 239 -0.94 -11.37 15.50
C ARG A 239 -1.15 -12.02 16.86
N PHE A 240 -1.32 -11.19 17.90
CA PHE A 240 -1.51 -11.60 19.30
C PHE A 240 -2.90 -11.25 19.79
#